data_2a41eff370faf52a42f7879f8a641639
#
_entry.id   2a41eff370faf52a42f7879f8a641639
#
_cell.length_a   1.000
_cell.length_b   1.000
_cell.length_c   1.000
_cell.angle_alpha   90.00
_cell.angle_beta   90.00
_cell.angle_gamma   90.00
#
_symmetry.space_group_name_H-M   'P 1'
#
loop_
_entity.id
_entity.type
_entity.pdbx_description
1 polymer ?
#
loop_
_entity_poly.entity_id
_entity_poly.type
_entity_poly.pdbx_seq_one_letter_code
_entity_poly.pdbx_strand_id
1 'polypeptide(L)'
;YDTCELLYKDLEEAVGISYPDIYICGSHTHFAPSAEHIGVTFPGGEMPLGVYEPDQKFLSFLRKQFLAAAQTALAALTTVQVEYVDIPLPGIAFNRRTIKKSDYLVETNYLYPVESEKYDFDNWDDKFSVWRFINENGIVAILGRFSCHPVTGGSLGAEYMSGDYPYYF
;
A
#
# COMPACT_ATOMS: atom_id res chain seq x y z
N TYR A 1 13.98 5.05 0.46
CA TYR A 1 14.37 5.07 1.90
C TYR A 1 14.54 6.50 2.40
N ASP A 2 15.12 7.40 1.60
CA ASP A 2 15.44 8.77 2.02
C ASP A 2 14.18 9.58 2.43
N THR A 3 13.06 9.39 1.75
CA THR A 3 11.80 10.07 2.09
C THR A 3 11.24 9.62 3.43
N CYS A 4 11.29 8.32 3.74
CA CYS A 4 10.86 7.83 5.05
C CYS A 4 11.74 8.37 6.18
N GLU A 5 13.05 8.43 5.99
CA GLU A 5 13.98 9.00 6.98
C GLU A 5 13.70 10.48 7.23
N LEU A 6 13.42 11.24 6.17
CA LEU A 6 13.01 12.64 6.29
C LEU A 6 11.71 12.79 7.08
N LEU A 7 10.70 11.94 6.78
CA LEU A 7 9.42 11.96 7.48
C LEU A 7 9.55 11.56 8.96
N TYR A 8 10.35 10.55 9.27
CA TYR A 8 10.64 10.17 10.68
C TYR A 8 11.25 11.33 11.45
N LYS A 9 12.24 11.99 10.88
CA LYS A 9 12.89 13.14 11.48
C LYS A 9 11.93 14.31 11.70
N ASP A 10 11.14 14.64 10.67
CA ASP A 10 10.15 15.71 10.75
C ASP A 10 9.11 15.43 11.84
N LEU A 11 8.64 14.18 11.96
CA LEU A 11 7.67 13.76 12.96
C LEU A 11 8.27 13.79 14.37
N GLU A 12 9.49 13.31 14.55
CA GLU A 12 10.18 13.38 15.85
C GLU A 12 10.33 14.82 16.32
N GLU A 13 10.79 15.72 15.43
CA GLU A 13 10.98 17.14 15.74
C GLU A 13 9.65 17.86 16.04
N ALA A 14 8.59 17.54 15.30
CA ALA A 14 7.32 18.27 15.39
C ALA A 14 6.34 17.75 16.46
N VAL A 15 6.37 16.45 16.74
CA VAL A 15 5.36 15.81 17.61
C VAL A 15 5.97 14.96 18.73
N GLY A 16 7.30 14.83 18.77
CA GLY A 16 8.02 14.12 19.84
C GLY A 16 7.84 12.61 19.82
N ILE A 17 7.38 12.02 18.70
CA ILE A 17 7.26 10.57 18.54
C ILE A 17 8.47 10.10 17.73
N SER A 18 9.27 9.21 18.31
CA SER A 18 10.48 8.70 17.69
C SER A 18 10.24 7.38 16.96
N TYR A 19 11.09 7.07 15.97
CA TYR A 19 11.29 5.69 15.55
C TYR A 19 11.78 4.85 16.77
N PRO A 20 11.21 3.66 17.11
CA PRO A 20 10.38 2.81 16.24
C PRO A 20 8.85 2.94 16.44
N ASP A 21 8.35 3.95 17.12
CA ASP A 21 6.92 4.09 17.42
C ASP A 21 6.10 4.63 16.22
N ILE A 22 6.77 4.90 15.10
CA ILE A 22 6.16 5.36 13.85
C ILE A 22 6.25 4.25 12.80
N TYR A 23 5.11 3.93 12.17
CA TYR A 23 5.06 3.04 11.02
C TYR A 23 4.54 3.79 9.80
N ILE A 24 5.40 3.97 8.80
CA ILE A 24 5.07 4.60 7.52
C ILE A 24 5.01 3.53 6.45
N CYS A 25 3.89 3.43 5.76
CA CYS A 25 3.72 2.53 4.63
C CYS A 25 3.10 3.26 3.44
N GLY A 26 3.52 2.88 2.23
CA GLY A 26 2.88 3.30 1.00
C GLY A 26 1.63 2.47 0.73
N SER A 27 0.62 3.07 0.11
CA SER A 27 -0.54 2.35 -0.43
C SER A 27 -0.17 1.43 -1.61
N HIS A 28 1.03 1.63 -2.16
CA HIS A 28 1.55 0.94 -3.34
C HIS A 28 0.71 1.16 -4.60
N THR A 29 -0.13 2.20 -4.65
CA THR A 29 -0.81 2.55 -5.89
C THR A 29 0.19 2.84 -7.00
N HIS A 30 -0.08 2.36 -8.21
CA HIS A 30 0.73 2.61 -9.40
C HIS A 30 0.27 3.86 -10.16
N PHE A 31 -0.68 4.62 -9.62
CA PHE A 31 -1.33 5.75 -10.27
C PHE A 31 -1.17 7.06 -9.49
N ALA A 32 -0.04 7.23 -8.84
CA ALA A 32 0.31 8.42 -8.09
C ALA A 32 1.77 8.83 -8.32
N PRO A 33 2.16 10.08 -8.05
CA PRO A 33 3.55 10.50 -8.09
C PRO A 33 4.40 9.66 -7.14
N SER A 34 5.62 9.33 -7.56
CA SER A 34 6.58 8.66 -6.69
C SER A 34 7.14 9.63 -5.66
N ALA A 35 7.18 9.19 -4.41
CA ALA A 35 7.85 9.89 -3.31
C ALA A 35 9.27 9.38 -3.06
N GLU A 36 9.71 8.39 -3.82
CA GLU A 36 11.01 7.73 -3.67
C GLU A 36 11.83 7.80 -4.96
N HIS A 37 13.14 7.78 -4.80
CA HIS A 37 14.07 7.54 -5.89
C HIS A 37 13.97 6.07 -6.31
N ILE A 38 13.43 5.79 -7.49
CA ILE A 38 13.30 4.44 -8.00
C ILE A 38 14.42 4.16 -9.00
N GLY A 39 15.43 3.42 -8.56
CA GLY A 39 16.40 2.77 -9.45
C GLY A 39 15.89 1.36 -9.79
N VAL A 40 15.39 1.13 -11.01
CA VAL A 40 15.01 -0.21 -11.45
C VAL A 40 16.16 -0.83 -12.21
N THR A 41 16.87 -1.78 -11.58
CA THR A 41 17.78 -2.69 -12.27
C THR A 41 17.08 -4.02 -12.51
N PHE A 42 16.84 -4.37 -13.75
CA PHE A 42 16.39 -5.71 -14.10
C PHE A 42 17.60 -6.65 -14.23
N PRO A 43 17.54 -7.89 -13.70
CA PRO A 43 18.56 -8.88 -13.96
C PRO A 43 18.64 -9.16 -15.47
N GLY A 44 19.77 -8.84 -16.11
CA GLY A 44 20.05 -9.20 -17.49
C GLY A 44 20.00 -8.07 -18.52
N GLY A 45 19.85 -6.82 -18.14
CA GLY A 45 19.93 -5.73 -19.09
C GLY A 45 19.64 -4.36 -18.51
N GLU A 46 20.41 -3.39 -18.96
CA GLU A 46 20.13 -1.99 -18.79
C GLU A 46 18.83 -1.67 -19.54
N MET A 47 17.69 -1.64 -18.85
CA MET A 47 16.61 -0.80 -19.33
C MET A 47 16.96 0.63 -18.88
N PRO A 48 17.09 1.57 -19.82
CA PRO A 48 17.20 2.99 -19.51
C PRO A 48 15.82 3.54 -19.13
N LEU A 49 15.17 2.94 -18.15
CA LEU A 49 14.13 3.61 -17.40
C LEU A 49 14.89 4.55 -16.50
N GLY A 50 14.84 5.83 -16.82
CA GLY A 50 15.60 6.85 -16.15
C GLY A 50 15.49 6.75 -14.64
N VAL A 51 16.52 7.20 -13.96
CA VAL A 51 16.48 7.46 -12.53
C VAL A 51 15.34 8.46 -12.29
N TYR A 52 14.26 8.02 -11.68
CA TYR A 52 13.14 8.88 -11.33
C TYR A 52 13.46 9.53 -10.00
N GLU A 53 13.84 10.81 -10.06
CA GLU A 53 13.92 11.64 -8.87
C GLU A 53 12.51 12.05 -8.45
N PRO A 54 12.18 12.02 -7.16
CA PRO A 54 10.87 12.49 -6.69
C PRO A 54 10.72 14.00 -6.98
N ASP A 55 9.54 14.41 -7.42
CA ASP A 55 9.22 15.83 -7.58
C ASP A 55 9.34 16.54 -6.23
N GLN A 56 10.24 17.52 -6.14
CA GLN A 56 10.55 18.22 -4.89
C GLN A 56 9.36 19.04 -4.37
N LYS A 57 8.45 19.48 -5.24
CA LYS A 57 7.21 20.16 -4.84
C LYS A 57 6.24 19.17 -4.22
N PHE A 58 6.11 17.99 -4.84
CA PHE A 58 5.28 16.91 -4.30
C PHE A 58 5.84 16.41 -2.96
N LEU A 59 7.14 16.21 -2.85
CA LEU A 59 7.77 15.78 -1.60
C LEU A 59 7.57 16.81 -0.47
N SER A 60 7.74 18.09 -0.76
CA SER A 60 7.50 19.17 0.20
C SER A 60 6.03 19.24 0.63
N PHE A 61 5.10 19.05 -0.30
CA PHE A 61 3.68 18.94 0.00
C PHE A 61 3.39 17.73 0.89
N LEU A 62 3.90 16.56 0.54
CA LEU A 62 3.72 15.31 1.28
C LEU A 62 4.18 15.46 2.72
N ARG A 63 5.40 15.95 2.95
CA ARG A 63 5.96 16.20 4.29
C ARG A 63 5.05 17.12 5.12
N LYS A 64 4.60 18.22 4.53
CA LYS A 64 3.67 19.15 5.20
C LYS A 64 2.35 18.46 5.60
N GLN A 65 1.79 17.62 4.71
CA GLN A 65 0.53 16.92 4.99
C GLN A 65 0.70 15.85 6.08
N PHE A 66 1.81 15.13 6.08
CA PHE A 66 2.14 14.16 7.14
C PHE A 66 2.22 14.83 8.51
N LEU A 67 2.93 15.95 8.61
CA LEU A 67 3.01 16.70 9.86
C LEU A 67 1.65 17.21 10.35
N ALA A 68 0.86 17.79 9.46
CA ALA A 68 -0.47 18.27 9.80
C ALA A 68 -1.39 17.12 10.25
N ALA A 69 -1.33 15.97 9.58
CA ALA A 69 -2.10 14.79 9.95
C ALA A 69 -1.69 14.25 11.34
N ALA A 70 -0.38 14.14 11.60
CA ALA A 70 0.13 13.67 12.89
C ALA A 70 -0.27 14.61 14.04
N GLN A 71 -0.13 15.93 13.86
CA GLN A 71 -0.54 16.92 14.86
C GLN A 71 -2.04 16.85 15.13
N THR A 72 -2.86 16.73 14.08
CA THR A 72 -4.32 16.59 14.22
C THR A 72 -4.68 15.31 14.95
N ALA A 73 -4.06 14.19 14.61
CA ALA A 73 -4.31 12.91 15.25
C ALA A 73 -3.95 12.93 16.74
N LEU A 74 -2.81 13.52 17.11
CA LEU A 74 -2.39 13.65 18.50
C LEU A 74 -3.35 14.54 19.31
N ALA A 75 -3.80 15.65 18.73
CA ALA A 75 -4.76 16.54 19.36
C ALA A 75 -6.15 15.89 19.57
N ALA A 76 -6.47 14.88 18.76
CA ALA A 76 -7.73 14.16 18.79
C ALA A 76 -7.67 12.80 19.54
N LEU A 77 -6.59 12.53 20.26
CA LEU A 77 -6.46 11.27 21.00
C LEU A 77 -7.61 11.08 22.01
N THR A 78 -8.21 9.90 21.97
CA THR A 78 -9.30 9.52 22.87
C THR A 78 -9.22 8.04 23.21
N THR A 79 -9.82 7.67 24.34
CA THR A 79 -9.96 6.25 24.69
C THR A 79 -10.99 5.60 23.78
N VAL A 80 -10.65 4.43 23.25
CA VAL A 80 -11.50 3.67 22.33
C VAL A 80 -11.61 2.21 22.75
N GLN A 81 -12.70 1.57 22.35
CA GLN A 81 -12.81 0.12 22.25
C GLN A 81 -12.42 -0.30 20.84
N VAL A 82 -11.75 -1.44 20.72
CA VAL A 82 -11.34 -2.00 19.43
C VAL A 82 -12.14 -3.25 19.15
N GLU A 83 -12.79 -3.27 18.02
CA GLU A 83 -13.45 -4.45 17.47
C GLU A 83 -12.68 -4.95 16.25
N TYR A 84 -12.65 -6.25 16.06
CA TYR A 84 -11.92 -6.90 14.98
C TYR A 84 -12.74 -8.00 14.33
N VAL A 85 -12.65 -8.09 13.00
CA VAL A 85 -13.25 -9.17 12.22
C VAL A 85 -12.38 -9.50 10.98
N ASP A 86 -12.30 -10.80 10.68
CA ASP A 86 -11.81 -11.32 9.40
C ASP A 86 -13.00 -11.72 8.52
N ILE A 87 -13.05 -11.19 7.31
CA ILE A 87 -14.10 -11.48 6.33
C ILE A 87 -13.42 -12.21 5.16
N PRO A 88 -13.70 -13.51 4.93
CA PRO A 88 -13.20 -14.20 3.74
C PRO A 88 -13.74 -13.55 2.46
N LEU A 89 -12.85 -13.24 1.53
CA LEU A 89 -13.19 -12.67 0.21
C LEU A 89 -12.58 -13.52 -0.92
N PRO A 90 -12.98 -14.79 -1.06
CA PRO A 90 -12.44 -15.66 -2.10
C PRO A 90 -12.81 -15.13 -3.49
N GLY A 91 -11.87 -15.25 -4.44
CA GLY A 91 -12.11 -14.90 -5.84
C GLY A 91 -12.01 -13.41 -6.18
N ILE A 92 -11.71 -12.54 -5.22
CA ILE A 92 -11.47 -11.10 -5.48
C ILE A 92 -10.05 -10.87 -5.99
N ALA A 93 -9.09 -11.57 -5.43
CA ALA A 93 -7.70 -11.53 -5.84
C ALA A 93 -7.13 -12.94 -5.98
N PHE A 94 -5.91 -13.06 -6.45
CA PHE A 94 -5.20 -14.33 -6.57
C PHE A 94 -3.69 -14.12 -6.43
N ASN A 95 -2.97 -15.20 -6.09
CA ASN A 95 -1.52 -15.18 -6.10
C ASN A 95 -1.01 -15.18 -7.55
N ARG A 96 -0.44 -14.08 -8.01
CA ARG A 96 0.07 -13.96 -9.38
C ARG A 96 1.29 -14.85 -9.68
N ARG A 97 2.00 -15.32 -8.65
CA ARG A 97 3.13 -16.24 -8.77
C ARG A 97 2.63 -17.67 -8.68
N THR A 98 2.04 -18.12 -9.76
CA THR A 98 1.43 -19.44 -9.86
C THR A 98 2.45 -20.51 -10.18
N ILE A 99 2.18 -21.74 -9.81
CA ILE A 99 3.00 -22.91 -10.10
C ILE A 99 2.34 -23.70 -11.23
N LYS A 100 3.05 -23.90 -12.34
CA LYS A 100 2.58 -24.78 -13.41
C LYS A 100 2.52 -26.22 -12.94
N LYS A 101 1.40 -26.90 -13.13
CA LYS A 101 1.26 -28.31 -12.77
C LYS A 101 2.06 -29.27 -13.66
N SER A 102 2.46 -28.82 -14.86
CA SER A 102 3.21 -29.63 -15.83
C SER A 102 4.68 -29.86 -15.45
N ASP A 103 5.32 -28.86 -14.88
CA ASP A 103 6.77 -28.85 -14.64
C ASP A 103 7.16 -28.26 -13.28
N TYR A 104 6.17 -27.84 -12.50
CA TYR A 104 6.33 -27.21 -11.18
C TYR A 104 7.15 -25.91 -11.18
N LEU A 105 7.27 -25.25 -12.34
CA LEU A 105 7.93 -23.97 -12.43
C LEU A 105 6.98 -22.83 -12.06
N VAL A 106 7.54 -21.83 -11.38
CA VAL A 106 6.79 -20.61 -11.03
C VAL A 106 6.65 -19.72 -12.27
N GLU A 107 5.44 -19.31 -12.55
CA GLU A 107 5.13 -18.33 -13.60
C GLU A 107 4.42 -17.12 -12.99
N THR A 108 4.75 -15.93 -13.47
CA THR A 108 4.06 -14.71 -13.03
C THR A 108 2.93 -14.36 -13.99
N ASN A 109 1.70 -14.49 -13.52
CA ASN A 109 0.49 -14.13 -14.25
C ASN A 109 -0.04 -12.79 -13.74
N TYR A 110 0.02 -11.75 -14.58
CA TYR A 110 -0.50 -10.42 -14.23
C TYR A 110 -2.02 -10.32 -14.33
N LEU A 111 -2.63 -11.18 -15.13
CA LEU A 111 -4.08 -11.35 -15.24
C LEU A 111 -4.44 -12.78 -14.84
N TYR A 112 -5.67 -12.98 -14.37
CA TYR A 112 -6.15 -14.33 -14.06
C TYR A 112 -6.07 -15.20 -15.33
N PRO A 113 -5.31 -16.31 -15.30
CA PRO A 113 -5.06 -17.09 -16.48
C PRO A 113 -6.33 -17.77 -17.01
N VAL A 114 -6.52 -17.75 -18.34
CA VAL A 114 -7.69 -18.35 -19.01
C VAL A 114 -7.75 -19.87 -18.75
N GLU A 115 -6.59 -20.54 -18.74
CA GLU A 115 -6.46 -21.98 -18.46
C GLU A 115 -6.04 -22.20 -16.99
N SER A 116 -6.80 -21.63 -16.07
CA SER A 116 -6.47 -21.62 -14.64
C SER A 116 -6.29 -23.01 -14.04
N GLU A 117 -6.91 -24.04 -14.62
CA GLU A 117 -6.78 -25.44 -14.21
C GLU A 117 -5.36 -26.01 -14.39
N LYS A 118 -4.51 -25.37 -15.21
CA LYS A 118 -3.11 -25.74 -15.43
C LYS A 118 -2.17 -25.25 -14.32
N TYR A 119 -2.68 -24.40 -13.42
CA TYR A 119 -1.89 -23.74 -12.39
C TYR A 119 -2.35 -24.15 -10.99
N ASP A 120 -1.40 -24.12 -10.08
CA ASP A 120 -1.63 -24.09 -8.65
C ASP A 120 -1.36 -22.67 -8.18
N PHE A 121 -2.34 -22.05 -7.53
CA PHE A 121 -2.25 -20.68 -7.04
C PHE A 121 -1.63 -20.58 -5.67
N ASP A 122 -1.28 -21.73 -5.06
CA ASP A 122 -0.75 -21.81 -3.71
C ASP A 122 -1.65 -21.09 -2.67
N ASN A 123 -1.23 -21.11 -1.43
CA ASN A 123 -1.95 -20.42 -0.37
C ASN A 123 -1.67 -18.93 -0.40
N TRP A 124 -2.70 -18.14 -0.28
CA TRP A 124 -2.63 -16.70 -0.09
C TRP A 124 -3.68 -16.26 0.93
N ASP A 125 -3.48 -15.10 1.53
CA ASP A 125 -4.41 -14.57 2.50
C ASP A 125 -5.58 -13.86 1.80
N ASP A 126 -6.71 -14.54 1.69
CA ASP A 126 -7.93 -14.07 1.03
C ASP A 126 -8.87 -13.31 1.96
N LYS A 127 -8.40 -12.97 3.16
CA LYS A 127 -9.22 -12.27 4.14
C LYS A 127 -9.10 -10.77 4.02
N PHE A 128 -10.23 -10.11 4.19
CA PHE A 128 -10.29 -8.70 4.51
C PHE A 128 -10.41 -8.55 6.02
N SER A 129 -9.37 -8.05 6.65
CA SER A 129 -9.33 -7.80 8.09
C SER A 129 -9.73 -6.37 8.39
N VAL A 130 -10.64 -6.17 9.33
CA VAL A 130 -11.13 -4.84 9.70
C VAL A 130 -11.01 -4.65 11.20
N TRP A 131 -10.38 -3.56 11.59
CA TRP A 131 -10.39 -3.04 12.96
C TRP A 131 -11.25 -1.79 13.01
N ARG A 132 -12.21 -1.76 13.92
CA ARG A 132 -13.06 -0.61 14.19
C ARG A 132 -12.75 -0.06 15.58
N PHE A 133 -12.42 1.21 15.63
CA PHE A 133 -12.12 1.95 16.84
C PHE A 133 -13.32 2.82 17.18
N ILE A 134 -13.93 2.57 18.34
CA ILE A 134 -15.19 3.22 18.74
C ILE A 134 -15.07 3.83 20.13
N ASN A 135 -15.77 4.93 20.36
CA ASN A 135 -15.99 5.52 21.67
C ASN A 135 -17.48 5.84 21.86
N GLU A 136 -17.81 6.53 22.92
CA GLU A 136 -19.20 6.93 23.25
C GLU A 136 -19.87 7.80 22.17
N ASN A 137 -19.09 8.49 21.34
CA ASN A 137 -19.57 9.35 20.27
C ASN A 137 -19.68 8.62 18.92
N GLY A 138 -19.29 7.36 18.84
CA GLY A 138 -19.37 6.53 17.65
C GLY A 138 -18.01 6.07 17.11
N ILE A 139 -17.93 5.88 15.78
CA ILE A 139 -16.71 5.39 15.12
C ILE A 139 -15.68 6.52 15.04
N VAL A 140 -14.51 6.29 15.63
CA VAL A 140 -13.35 7.20 15.60
C VAL A 140 -12.47 6.90 14.39
N ALA A 141 -12.23 5.62 14.09
CA ALA A 141 -11.41 5.19 12.96
C ALA A 141 -11.77 3.78 12.52
N ILE A 142 -11.44 3.47 11.28
CA ILE A 142 -11.48 2.12 10.73
C ILE A 142 -10.12 1.85 10.07
N LEU A 143 -9.53 0.70 10.36
CA LEU A 143 -8.34 0.20 9.68
C LEU A 143 -8.71 -1.06 8.91
N GLY A 144 -8.51 -1.03 7.60
CA GLY A 144 -8.70 -2.17 6.71
C GLY A 144 -7.35 -2.75 6.26
N ARG A 145 -7.29 -4.08 6.17
CA ARG A 145 -6.15 -4.79 5.59
C ARG A 145 -6.64 -5.81 4.58
N PHE A 146 -6.11 -5.75 3.36
CA PHE A 146 -6.39 -6.71 2.31
C PHE A 146 -5.12 -7.02 1.51
N SER A 147 -4.84 -8.29 1.26
CA SER A 147 -3.66 -8.75 0.53
C SER A 147 -3.91 -8.71 -0.98
N CYS A 148 -4.07 -7.52 -1.54
CA CYS A 148 -4.29 -7.30 -2.96
C CYS A 148 -3.42 -6.15 -3.47
N HIS A 149 -2.78 -6.34 -4.62
CA HIS A 149 -1.96 -5.32 -5.26
C HIS A 149 -2.85 -4.21 -5.85
N PRO A 150 -2.65 -2.92 -5.53
CA PRO A 150 -3.50 -1.83 -6.00
C PRO A 150 -3.14 -1.40 -7.42
N VAL A 151 -3.52 -2.22 -8.40
CA VAL A 151 -3.28 -2.05 -9.85
C VAL A 151 -4.54 -2.22 -10.68
N THR A 152 -5.72 -2.08 -10.06
CA THR A 152 -7.00 -2.29 -10.73
C THR A 152 -7.33 -1.21 -11.76
N GLY A 153 -6.73 -0.02 -11.60
CA GLY A 153 -6.86 1.10 -12.52
C GLY A 153 -6.06 0.97 -13.82
N GLY A 154 -5.33 -0.14 -14.04
CA GLY A 154 -4.44 -0.30 -15.20
C GLY A 154 -5.07 -0.14 -16.58
N SER A 155 -6.39 -0.26 -16.70
CA SER A 155 -7.14 -0.01 -17.94
C SER A 155 -7.41 1.48 -18.20
N LEU A 156 -7.19 2.37 -17.23
CA LEU A 156 -7.51 3.80 -17.33
C LEU A 156 -6.39 4.62 -17.98
N GLY A 157 -5.21 4.01 -18.22
CA GLY A 157 -4.03 4.68 -18.73
C GLY A 157 -3.26 5.47 -17.65
N ALA A 158 -2.00 5.77 -17.95
CA ALA A 158 -1.06 6.43 -17.03
C ALA A 158 -1.36 7.93 -16.79
N GLU A 159 -2.38 8.47 -17.44
CA GLU A 159 -2.73 9.91 -17.37
C GLU A 159 -3.59 10.29 -16.16
N TYR A 160 -4.09 9.28 -15.43
CA TYR A 160 -4.98 9.52 -14.31
C TYR A 160 -4.31 9.18 -12.98
N MET A 161 -4.36 10.10 -12.04
CA MET A 161 -4.02 9.80 -10.64
C MET A 161 -5.19 9.06 -9.98
N SER A 162 -4.87 7.99 -9.25
CA SER A 162 -5.86 7.21 -8.52
C SER A 162 -5.25 6.61 -7.25
N GLY A 163 -6.03 6.63 -6.17
CA GLY A 163 -5.72 5.84 -4.96
C GLY A 163 -5.98 4.35 -5.15
N ASP A 164 -6.47 3.94 -6.34
CA ASP A 164 -6.92 2.58 -6.63
C ASP A 164 -8.00 2.11 -5.62
N TYR A 165 -8.20 0.79 -5.44
CA TYR A 165 -9.21 0.31 -4.50
C TYR A 165 -9.02 0.80 -3.05
N PRO A 166 -7.79 1.06 -2.52
CA PRO A 166 -7.64 1.58 -1.16
C PRO A 166 -8.31 2.95 -0.93
N TYR A 167 -8.54 3.72 -1.97
CA TYR A 167 -9.24 5.00 -1.87
C TYR A 167 -10.73 4.84 -1.47
N TYR A 168 -11.31 3.68 -1.74
CA TYR A 168 -12.74 3.42 -1.50
C TYR A 168 -13.02 2.76 -0.13
N PHE A 169 -12.00 2.58 0.68
CA PHE A 169 -12.13 2.21 2.08
C PHE A 169 -12.23 3.44 2.97
#